data_6233a5f6e81a972d1b2e70cc247560b2
#
_entry.id   6233a5f6e81a972d1b2e70cc247560b2
#
_cell.length_a   1.000
_cell.length_b   1.000
_cell.length_c   1.000
_cell.angle_alpha   90.00
_cell.angle_beta   90.00
_cell.angle_gamma   90.00
#
_symmetry.space_group_name_H-M   'P 1'
#
loop_
_entity.id
_entity.type
_entity.pdbx_description
1 polymer ?
#
loop_
_entity_poly.entity_id
_entity_poly.type
_entity_poly.pdbx_seq_one_letter_code
_entity_poly.pdbx_strand_id
1 'polypeptide(L)'
;MRKLIGRGGPFVLTGAFVLSGLLMAPLIAITQTAERSRTQGLKETDKFVKAGGNTSEAVGTAKLQTQKTLDAYNALVTQPSKNMKGDYKKLMKSMDSMNDQAAEAGRKVDQMQQAGDIYFTGRAETIKNIQDPQLQDRAKQRLVDSQKDFGGVIESLREGAKALEPFRKQLSDQITYLGSDLTPSAMASLKPNAEQFNARGSELFAKTDKAIATANAYFQGLRSAES
;
A
#
# COMPACT_ATOMS: atom_id res chain seq x y z
N MET A 1 56.30 80.09 -27.17
CA MET A 1 57.48 79.49 -26.53
C MET A 1 57.28 78.00 -26.39
N ARG A 2 58.05 77.26 -27.13
CA ARG A 2 58.94 76.15 -26.75
C ARG A 2 58.16 74.97 -26.12
N LYS A 3 58.17 73.83 -26.66
CA LYS A 3 59.11 72.80 -27.16
C LYS A 3 58.63 71.49 -26.51
N LEU A 4 58.39 70.52 -27.27
CA LEU A 4 59.12 69.36 -27.76
C LEU A 4 58.88 68.11 -26.92
N ILE A 5 58.46 67.12 -27.62
CA ILE A 5 59.18 65.85 -27.93
C ILE A 5 59.01 64.78 -26.87
N GLY A 6 58.51 63.67 -27.25
CA GLY A 6 59.10 62.39 -27.52
C GLY A 6 58.07 61.27 -27.33
N ARG A 7 57.74 60.59 -28.35
CA ARG A 7 58.36 59.36 -28.87
C ARG A 7 58.25 58.17 -27.93
N GLY A 8 57.55 57.18 -28.44
CA GLY A 8 57.79 55.79 -28.09
C GLY A 8 56.54 54.93 -28.20
N GLY A 9 56.26 54.42 -29.40
CA GLY A 9 55.46 53.23 -29.54
C GLY A 9 56.45 52.03 -29.35
N PRO A 10 56.08 50.83 -29.71
CA PRO A 10 54.86 50.18 -29.95
C PRO A 10 54.77 48.75 -29.30
N PHE A 11 54.05 47.93 -29.87
CA PHE A 11 53.92 46.44 -29.73
C PHE A 11 52.87 45.96 -28.70
N VAL A 12 51.76 45.62 -29.18
CA VAL A 12 51.28 44.34 -29.79
C VAL A 12 51.72 43.15 -28.98
N LEU A 13 50.72 42.53 -28.41
CA LEU A 13 50.55 41.09 -28.56
C LEU A 13 49.11 40.70 -28.15
N THR A 14 48.29 40.63 -29.12
CA THR A 14 47.31 39.61 -29.37
C THR A 14 47.59 38.33 -28.59
N GLY A 15 46.73 38.02 -27.68
CA GLY A 15 46.63 36.71 -27.08
C GLY A 15 45.15 36.29 -27.12
N ALA A 16 44.76 35.73 -28.22
CA ALA A 16 43.50 35.03 -28.36
C ALA A 16 43.50 33.82 -27.43
N PHE A 17 42.70 33.90 -26.40
CA PHE A 17 42.25 32.72 -25.64
C PHE A 17 40.74 32.78 -25.51
N VAL A 18 40.11 32.55 -26.62
CA VAL A 18 38.67 32.17 -26.67
C VAL A 18 38.63 30.86 -27.37
N LEU A 19 37.89 29.96 -26.85
CA LEU A 19 37.48 28.62 -27.25
C LEU A 19 38.19 27.45 -26.54
N SER A 20 37.76 27.16 -25.33
CA SER A 20 37.76 25.76 -24.83
C SER A 20 36.77 25.54 -23.69
N GLY A 21 35.62 26.25 -23.70
CA GLY A 21 34.60 26.13 -22.63
C GLY A 21 33.21 25.64 -23.05
N LEU A 22 33.01 25.24 -24.30
CA LEU A 22 31.64 25.06 -24.81
C LEU A 22 31.25 23.62 -25.20
N LEU A 23 32.04 22.61 -24.83
CA LEU A 23 31.73 21.20 -25.17
C LEU A 23 31.45 20.28 -23.97
N MET A 24 31.53 20.77 -22.73
CA MET A 24 31.27 19.97 -21.53
C MET A 24 29.84 20.12 -20.97
N ALA A 25 29.13 21.16 -21.35
CA ALA A 25 27.78 21.44 -20.81
C ALA A 25 26.70 20.37 -21.12
N PRO A 26 26.65 19.75 -22.31
CA PRO A 26 25.61 18.76 -22.59
C PRO A 26 25.81 17.43 -21.85
N LEU A 27 27.06 17.01 -21.59
CA LEU A 27 27.31 15.74 -20.89
C LEU A 27 26.93 15.82 -19.39
N ILE A 28 27.18 16.94 -18.73
CA ILE A 28 26.84 17.15 -17.32
C ILE A 28 25.31 17.21 -17.15
N ALA A 29 24.58 17.82 -18.07
CA ALA A 29 23.13 17.89 -18.03
C ALA A 29 22.48 16.50 -18.19
N ILE A 30 23.00 15.66 -19.08
CA ILE A 30 22.51 14.29 -19.31
C ILE A 30 22.74 13.42 -18.06
N THR A 31 23.89 13.49 -17.43
CA THR A 31 24.18 12.70 -16.23
C THR A 31 23.31 13.14 -15.05
N GLN A 32 23.13 14.43 -14.83
CA GLN A 32 22.26 14.94 -13.75
C GLN A 32 20.79 14.56 -13.95
N THR A 33 20.30 14.55 -15.16
CA THR A 33 18.93 14.14 -15.47
C THR A 33 18.72 12.65 -15.24
N ALA A 34 19.69 11.83 -15.64
CA ALA A 34 19.65 10.38 -15.41
C ALA A 34 19.71 10.03 -13.91
N GLU A 35 20.56 10.70 -13.13
CA GLU A 35 20.64 10.52 -11.67
C GLU A 35 19.35 10.94 -10.95
N ARG A 36 18.76 12.07 -11.35
CA ARG A 36 17.45 12.52 -10.79
C ARG A 36 16.34 11.53 -11.09
N SER A 37 16.26 11.05 -12.31
CA SER A 37 15.24 10.05 -12.70
C SER A 37 15.42 8.74 -11.92
N ARG A 38 16.67 8.28 -11.75
CA ARG A 38 16.99 7.08 -10.97
C ARG A 38 16.61 7.25 -9.48
N THR A 39 16.99 8.38 -8.88
CA THR A 39 16.67 8.69 -7.48
C THR A 39 15.15 8.81 -7.26
N GLN A 40 14.43 9.38 -8.21
CA GLN A 40 12.97 9.49 -8.13
C GLN A 40 12.31 8.12 -8.26
N GLY A 41 12.74 7.27 -9.20
CA GLY A 41 12.24 5.91 -9.36
C GLY A 41 12.41 5.06 -8.09
N LEU A 42 13.57 5.14 -7.43
CA LEU A 42 13.80 4.46 -6.15
C LEU A 42 12.85 4.95 -5.05
N LYS A 43 12.62 6.26 -4.95
CA LYS A 43 11.68 6.83 -3.98
C LYS A 43 10.23 6.39 -4.23
N GLU A 44 9.82 6.26 -5.47
CA GLU A 44 8.49 5.79 -5.84
C GLU A 44 8.31 4.31 -5.50
N THR A 45 9.32 3.50 -5.75
CA THR A 45 9.34 2.09 -5.34
C THR A 45 9.25 1.94 -3.84
N ASP A 46 10.06 2.69 -3.07
CA ASP A 46 10.02 2.65 -1.61
C ASP A 46 8.65 3.01 -1.06
N LYS A 47 8.00 4.05 -1.62
CA LYS A 47 6.66 4.46 -1.25
C LYS A 47 5.63 3.37 -1.55
N PHE A 48 5.73 2.76 -2.72
CA PHE A 48 4.83 1.70 -3.13
C PHE A 48 4.98 0.45 -2.26
N VAL A 49 6.20 0.01 -2.01
CA VAL A 49 6.50 -1.12 -1.12
C VAL A 49 6.03 -0.84 0.31
N LYS A 50 6.24 0.39 0.82
CA LYS A 50 5.74 0.80 2.13
C LYS A 50 4.21 0.80 2.19
N ALA A 51 3.55 1.27 1.14
CA ALA A 51 2.08 1.22 1.06
C ALA A 51 1.57 -0.22 1.10
N GLY A 52 2.23 -1.16 0.41
CA GLY A 52 1.94 -2.59 0.48
C GLY A 52 2.08 -3.16 1.88
N GLY A 53 3.18 -2.86 2.57
CA GLY A 53 3.41 -3.29 3.95
C GLY A 53 2.34 -2.76 4.92
N ASN A 54 2.04 -1.47 4.85
CA ASN A 54 1.00 -0.84 5.67
C ASN A 54 -0.39 -1.45 5.41
N THR A 55 -0.67 -1.82 4.17
CA THR A 55 -1.94 -2.48 3.80
C THR A 55 -2.02 -3.88 4.38
N SER A 56 -0.98 -4.69 4.26
CA SER A 56 -0.92 -6.03 4.85
C SER A 56 -1.11 -5.98 6.37
N GLU A 57 -0.49 -5.02 7.05
CA GLU A 57 -0.65 -4.79 8.49
C GLU A 57 -2.08 -4.41 8.85
N ALA A 58 -2.69 -3.46 8.13
CA ALA A 58 -4.06 -3.00 8.40
C ALA A 58 -5.08 -4.12 8.18
N VAL A 59 -4.94 -4.91 7.12
CA VAL A 59 -5.81 -6.07 6.85
C VAL A 59 -5.63 -7.15 7.92
N GLY A 60 -4.40 -7.41 8.36
CA GLY A 60 -4.11 -8.32 9.47
C GLY A 60 -4.76 -7.86 10.79
N THR A 61 -4.69 -6.57 11.09
CA THR A 61 -5.31 -5.96 12.27
C THR A 61 -6.84 -6.07 12.22
N ALA A 62 -7.45 -5.81 11.07
CA ALA A 62 -8.89 -5.97 10.86
C ALA A 62 -9.34 -7.43 11.06
N LYS A 63 -8.57 -8.40 10.55
CA LYS A 63 -8.81 -9.83 10.79
C LYS A 63 -8.77 -10.17 12.29
N LEU A 64 -7.71 -9.75 12.98
CA LEU A 64 -7.56 -10.01 14.42
C LEU A 64 -8.69 -9.38 15.25
N GLN A 65 -9.13 -8.18 14.89
CA GLN A 65 -10.24 -7.53 15.57
C GLN A 65 -11.57 -8.25 15.28
N THR A 66 -11.77 -8.75 14.06
CA THR A 66 -12.93 -9.56 13.71
C THR A 66 -12.97 -10.84 14.55
N GLN A 67 -11.84 -11.51 14.72
CA GLN A 67 -11.73 -12.70 15.58
C GLN A 67 -12.06 -12.38 17.03
N LYS A 68 -11.50 -11.32 17.60
CA LYS A 68 -11.79 -10.87 18.98
C LYS A 68 -13.29 -10.58 19.17
N THR A 69 -13.96 -10.01 18.17
CA THR A 69 -15.40 -9.73 18.23
C THR A 69 -16.20 -11.02 18.19
N LEU A 70 -15.80 -11.98 17.36
CA LEU A 70 -16.42 -13.30 17.31
C LEU A 70 -16.23 -14.06 18.62
N ASP A 71 -15.04 -14.01 19.22
CA ASP A 71 -14.75 -14.65 20.50
C ASP A 71 -15.60 -14.03 21.63
N ALA A 72 -15.74 -12.70 21.65
CA ALA A 72 -16.59 -12.01 22.61
C ALA A 72 -18.09 -12.37 22.46
N TYR A 73 -18.57 -12.50 21.20
CA TYR A 73 -19.91 -12.99 20.92
C TYR A 73 -20.10 -14.44 21.41
N ASN A 74 -19.19 -15.33 21.07
CA ASN A 74 -19.22 -16.72 21.49
C ASN A 74 -19.22 -16.86 23.01
N ALA A 75 -18.35 -16.13 23.71
CA ALA A 75 -18.29 -16.15 25.17
C ALA A 75 -19.62 -15.73 25.79
N LEU A 76 -20.26 -14.67 25.27
CA LEU A 76 -21.54 -14.20 25.77
C LEU A 76 -22.69 -15.21 25.51
N VAL A 77 -22.73 -15.84 24.34
CA VAL A 77 -23.80 -16.75 23.92
C VAL A 77 -23.65 -18.15 24.53
N THR A 78 -22.42 -18.68 24.59
CA THR A 78 -22.18 -20.07 25.01
C THR A 78 -21.89 -20.23 26.49
N GLN A 79 -21.26 -19.22 27.11
CA GLN A 79 -20.80 -19.24 28.50
C GLN A 79 -21.10 -17.89 29.19
N PRO A 80 -22.38 -17.50 29.32
CA PRO A 80 -22.75 -16.22 29.89
C PRO A 80 -22.25 -16.11 31.34
N SER A 81 -21.57 -15.00 31.63
CA SER A 81 -21.11 -14.70 33.00
C SER A 81 -22.25 -14.15 33.87
N LYS A 82 -22.01 -14.02 35.16
CA LYS A 82 -22.95 -13.34 36.08
C LYS A 82 -23.16 -11.85 35.71
N ASN A 83 -22.24 -11.25 34.96
CA ASN A 83 -22.32 -9.85 34.51
C ASN A 83 -22.61 -9.74 33.01
N MET A 84 -23.66 -10.38 32.53
CA MET A 84 -24.08 -10.39 31.11
C MET A 84 -24.16 -8.99 30.51
N LYS A 85 -24.66 -8.00 31.25
CA LYS A 85 -24.75 -6.61 30.79
C LYS A 85 -23.37 -5.98 30.55
N GLY A 86 -22.39 -6.29 31.39
CA GLY A 86 -21.01 -5.84 31.21
C GLY A 86 -20.36 -6.50 30.00
N ASP A 87 -20.59 -7.78 29.78
CA ASP A 87 -20.02 -8.52 28.64
C ASP A 87 -20.68 -8.10 27.32
N TYR A 88 -21.98 -7.85 27.31
CA TYR A 88 -22.68 -7.26 26.17
C TYR A 88 -22.09 -5.88 25.78
N LYS A 89 -21.81 -5.01 26.77
CA LYS A 89 -21.16 -3.71 26.50
C LYS A 89 -19.75 -3.87 25.91
N LYS A 90 -18.99 -4.88 26.34
CA LYS A 90 -17.67 -5.20 25.74
C LYS A 90 -17.81 -5.67 24.30
N LEU A 91 -18.79 -6.53 24.04
CA LEU A 91 -19.10 -7.01 22.70
C LEU A 91 -19.44 -5.86 21.76
N MET A 92 -20.31 -4.92 22.17
CA MET A 92 -20.63 -3.74 21.39
C MET A 92 -19.39 -2.91 21.05
N LYS A 93 -18.53 -2.63 22.03
CA LYS A 93 -17.26 -1.91 21.77
C LYS A 93 -16.34 -2.67 20.83
N SER A 94 -16.32 -4.00 20.92
CA SER A 94 -15.53 -4.83 20.02
C SER A 94 -16.07 -4.77 18.60
N MET A 95 -17.41 -4.72 18.44
CA MET A 95 -18.06 -4.55 17.14
C MET A 95 -17.74 -3.21 16.50
N ASP A 96 -17.79 -2.11 17.27
CA ASP A 96 -17.42 -0.79 16.80
C ASP A 96 -15.97 -0.78 16.31
N SER A 97 -15.05 -1.32 17.12
CA SER A 97 -13.64 -1.44 16.75
C SER A 97 -13.43 -2.31 15.51
N MET A 98 -14.21 -3.39 15.31
CA MET A 98 -14.17 -4.22 14.11
C MET A 98 -14.56 -3.42 12.87
N ASN A 99 -15.60 -2.59 12.97
CA ASN A 99 -16.04 -1.74 11.88
C ASN A 99 -14.98 -0.70 11.50
N ASP A 100 -14.36 -0.06 12.50
CA ASP A 100 -13.31 0.94 12.31
C ASP A 100 -12.08 0.33 11.64
N GLN A 101 -11.63 -0.84 12.12
CA GLN A 101 -10.47 -1.53 11.53
C GLN A 101 -10.74 -2.02 10.10
N ALA A 102 -11.96 -2.49 9.81
CA ALA A 102 -12.34 -2.87 8.46
C ALA A 102 -12.36 -1.66 7.51
N ALA A 103 -12.86 -0.51 7.97
CA ALA A 103 -12.83 0.73 7.19
C ALA A 103 -11.40 1.22 6.95
N GLU A 104 -10.52 1.14 7.96
CA GLU A 104 -9.10 1.50 7.81
C GLU A 104 -8.39 0.59 6.80
N ALA A 105 -8.61 -0.73 6.88
CA ALA A 105 -8.05 -1.67 5.92
C ALA A 105 -8.47 -1.32 4.47
N GLY A 106 -9.75 -0.98 4.26
CA GLY A 106 -10.24 -0.51 2.97
C GLY A 106 -9.50 0.73 2.46
N ARG A 107 -9.35 1.75 3.32
CA ARG A 107 -8.58 2.96 2.97
C ARG A 107 -7.12 2.65 2.62
N LYS A 108 -6.48 1.70 3.31
CA LYS A 108 -5.11 1.28 3.00
C LYS A 108 -5.00 0.57 1.65
N VAL A 109 -5.97 -0.25 1.27
CA VAL A 109 -6.03 -0.86 -0.06
C VAL A 109 -6.10 0.21 -1.14
N ASP A 110 -6.95 1.24 -0.97
CA ASP A 110 -7.07 2.33 -1.94
C ASP A 110 -5.78 3.17 -2.02
N GLN A 111 -5.14 3.46 -0.88
CA GLN A 111 -3.83 4.15 -0.85
C GLN A 111 -2.73 3.33 -1.53
N MET A 112 -2.72 2.01 -1.34
CA MET A 112 -1.78 1.11 -2.01
C MET A 112 -2.01 1.11 -3.53
N GLN A 113 -3.26 1.10 -3.98
CA GLN A 113 -3.58 1.20 -5.41
C GLN A 113 -3.06 2.52 -6.00
N GLN A 114 -3.33 3.66 -5.34
CA GLN A 114 -2.83 4.96 -5.78
C GLN A 114 -1.29 5.00 -5.85
N ALA A 115 -0.62 4.42 -4.86
CA ALA A 115 0.84 4.32 -4.88
C ALA A 115 1.35 3.45 -6.04
N GLY A 116 0.62 2.37 -6.36
CA GLY A 116 0.89 1.52 -7.52
C GLY A 116 0.73 2.28 -8.84
N ASP A 117 -0.35 3.04 -9.01
CA ASP A 117 -0.60 3.83 -10.22
C ASP A 117 0.54 4.83 -10.47
N ILE A 118 1.01 5.50 -9.42
CA ILE A 118 2.16 6.43 -9.50
C ILE A 118 3.43 5.67 -9.89
N TYR A 119 3.72 4.55 -9.23
CA TYR A 119 4.88 3.72 -9.50
C TYR A 119 4.91 3.23 -10.95
N PHE A 120 3.81 2.65 -11.44
CA PHE A 120 3.74 2.13 -12.81
C PHE A 120 3.82 3.21 -13.87
N THR A 121 3.21 4.38 -13.62
CA THR A 121 3.32 5.55 -14.51
C THR A 121 4.76 6.03 -14.59
N GLY A 122 5.45 6.20 -13.47
CA GLY A 122 6.86 6.61 -13.44
C GLY A 122 7.78 5.60 -14.14
N ARG A 123 7.52 4.29 -13.96
CA ARG A 123 8.26 3.22 -14.67
C ARG A 123 8.02 3.26 -16.17
N ALA A 124 6.79 3.46 -16.61
CA ALA A 124 6.46 3.57 -18.03
C ALA A 124 7.19 4.74 -18.70
N GLU A 125 7.27 5.91 -18.04
CA GLU A 125 8.03 7.06 -18.55
C GLU A 125 9.54 6.77 -18.60
N THR A 126 10.09 6.09 -17.59
CA THR A 126 11.51 5.71 -17.58
C THR A 126 11.84 4.76 -18.73
N ILE A 127 10.96 3.80 -19.04
CA ILE A 127 11.15 2.82 -20.12
C ILE A 127 11.21 3.50 -21.50
N LYS A 128 10.47 4.59 -21.73
CA LYS A 128 10.52 5.35 -22.98
C LYS A 128 11.93 5.90 -23.30
N ASN A 129 12.74 6.13 -22.28
CA ASN A 129 14.11 6.67 -22.43
C ASN A 129 15.15 5.59 -22.77
N ILE A 130 14.79 4.31 -22.78
CA ILE A 130 15.68 3.21 -23.18
C ILE A 130 15.85 3.26 -24.70
N GLN A 131 17.09 3.46 -25.16
CA GLN A 131 17.42 3.61 -26.59
C GLN A 131 17.53 2.26 -27.32
N ASP A 132 17.92 1.20 -26.64
CA ASP A 132 17.95 -0.15 -27.21
C ASP A 132 16.54 -0.73 -27.30
N PRO A 133 16.05 -1.02 -28.53
CA PRO A 133 14.68 -1.51 -28.74
C PRO A 133 14.41 -2.84 -28.03
N GLN A 134 15.39 -3.76 -28.01
CA GLN A 134 15.20 -5.07 -27.39
C GLN A 134 15.10 -4.95 -25.87
N LEU A 135 15.92 -4.10 -25.26
CA LEU A 135 15.85 -3.82 -23.82
C LEU A 135 14.55 -3.08 -23.47
N GLN A 136 14.14 -2.14 -24.30
CA GLN A 136 12.89 -1.41 -24.12
C GLN A 136 11.69 -2.36 -24.13
N ASP A 137 11.60 -3.27 -25.10
CA ASP A 137 10.50 -4.21 -25.22
C ASP A 137 10.46 -5.22 -24.06
N ARG A 138 11.61 -5.72 -23.60
CA ARG A 138 11.69 -6.55 -22.38
C ARG A 138 11.24 -5.79 -21.13
N ALA A 139 11.58 -4.52 -21.02
CA ALA A 139 11.17 -3.68 -19.89
C ALA A 139 9.67 -3.42 -19.91
N LYS A 140 9.08 -3.16 -21.09
CA LYS A 140 7.62 -3.01 -21.26
C LYS A 140 6.88 -4.30 -20.85
N GLN A 141 7.36 -5.45 -21.29
CA GLN A 141 6.72 -6.73 -20.95
C GLN A 141 6.74 -6.98 -19.45
N ARG A 142 7.88 -6.77 -18.77
CA ARG A 142 7.98 -6.88 -17.31
C ARG A 142 7.05 -5.93 -16.57
N LEU A 143 6.88 -4.71 -17.10
CA LEU A 143 5.96 -3.74 -16.52
C LEU A 143 4.52 -4.23 -16.60
N VAL A 144 4.10 -4.74 -17.76
CA VAL A 144 2.75 -5.31 -17.97
C VAL A 144 2.51 -6.50 -17.04
N ASP A 145 3.46 -7.41 -16.93
CA ASP A 145 3.35 -8.58 -16.07
C ASP A 145 3.22 -8.14 -14.59
N SER A 146 4.05 -7.20 -14.15
CA SER A 146 3.99 -6.67 -12.78
C SER A 146 2.69 -5.92 -12.49
N GLN A 147 2.13 -5.18 -13.45
CA GLN A 147 0.82 -4.54 -13.31
C GLN A 147 -0.30 -5.57 -13.17
N LYS A 148 -0.25 -6.64 -13.94
CA LYS A 148 -1.21 -7.75 -13.87
C LYS A 148 -1.16 -8.43 -12.50
N ASP A 149 0.04 -8.74 -12.01
CA ASP A 149 0.22 -9.38 -10.70
C ASP A 149 -0.27 -8.48 -9.57
N PHE A 150 0.03 -7.18 -9.65
CA PHE A 150 -0.49 -6.19 -8.69
C PHE A 150 -2.02 -6.08 -8.76
N GLY A 151 -2.60 -6.11 -9.94
CA GLY A 151 -4.06 -6.18 -10.13
C GLY A 151 -4.67 -7.35 -9.37
N GLY A 152 -4.06 -8.53 -9.44
CA GLY A 152 -4.47 -9.72 -8.68
C GLY A 152 -4.35 -9.55 -7.16
N VAL A 153 -3.33 -8.84 -6.68
CA VAL A 153 -3.21 -8.48 -5.25
C VAL A 153 -4.38 -7.61 -4.80
N ILE A 154 -4.67 -6.53 -5.54
CA ILE A 154 -5.79 -5.62 -5.24
C ILE A 154 -7.13 -6.37 -5.24
N GLU A 155 -7.38 -7.20 -6.25
CA GLU A 155 -8.61 -7.98 -6.36
C GLU A 155 -8.78 -8.93 -5.17
N SER A 156 -7.75 -9.69 -4.82
CA SER A 156 -7.77 -10.63 -3.68
C SER A 156 -8.08 -9.93 -2.35
N LEU A 157 -7.47 -8.75 -2.11
CA LEU A 157 -7.76 -7.96 -0.90
C LEU A 157 -9.18 -7.40 -0.89
N ARG A 158 -9.70 -6.96 -2.02
CA ARG A 158 -11.09 -6.48 -2.15
C ARG A 158 -12.12 -7.59 -2.00
N GLU A 159 -11.85 -8.77 -2.53
CA GLU A 159 -12.71 -9.94 -2.34
C GLU A 159 -12.80 -10.34 -0.86
N GLY A 160 -11.68 -10.29 -0.14
CA GLY A 160 -11.65 -10.49 1.31
C GLY A 160 -12.54 -9.47 2.04
N ALA A 161 -12.47 -8.20 1.68
CA ALA A 161 -13.32 -7.16 2.26
C ALA A 161 -14.81 -7.36 1.94
N LYS A 162 -15.15 -7.72 0.70
CA LYS A 162 -16.54 -8.04 0.30
C LYS A 162 -17.11 -9.25 1.06
N ALA A 163 -16.29 -10.27 1.31
CA ALA A 163 -16.71 -11.45 2.06
C ALA A 163 -16.98 -11.12 3.55
N LEU A 164 -16.29 -10.11 4.10
CA LEU A 164 -16.48 -9.67 5.48
C LEU A 164 -17.82 -8.95 5.70
N GLU A 165 -18.36 -8.26 4.71
CA GLU A 165 -19.57 -7.43 4.86
C GLU A 165 -20.82 -8.21 5.31
N PRO A 166 -21.24 -9.32 4.67
CA PRO A 166 -22.38 -10.11 5.13
C PRO A 166 -22.13 -10.73 6.49
N PHE A 167 -20.88 -11.10 6.82
CA PHE A 167 -20.53 -11.61 8.14
C PHE A 167 -20.75 -10.55 9.22
N ARG A 168 -20.25 -9.33 9.02
CA ARG A 168 -20.42 -8.20 9.94
C ARG A 168 -21.89 -7.84 10.14
N LYS A 169 -22.65 -7.79 9.05
CA LYS A 169 -24.09 -7.49 9.10
C LYS A 169 -24.85 -8.51 9.95
N GLN A 170 -24.64 -9.80 9.69
CA GLN A 170 -25.30 -10.86 10.46
C GLN A 170 -24.88 -10.84 11.94
N LEU A 171 -23.61 -10.59 12.25
CA LEU A 171 -23.15 -10.47 13.63
C LEU A 171 -23.78 -9.24 14.32
N SER A 172 -23.90 -8.11 13.61
CA SER A 172 -24.60 -6.92 14.11
C SER A 172 -26.07 -7.20 14.43
N ASP A 173 -26.77 -7.94 13.57
CA ASP A 173 -28.17 -8.33 13.79
C ASP A 173 -28.31 -9.18 15.07
N GLN A 174 -27.39 -10.13 15.30
CA GLN A 174 -27.37 -10.95 16.52
C GLN A 174 -27.10 -10.10 17.79
N ILE A 175 -26.19 -9.14 17.70
CA ILE A 175 -25.88 -8.22 18.79
C ILE A 175 -27.09 -7.34 19.10
N THR A 176 -27.79 -6.86 18.08
CA THR A 176 -29.03 -6.07 18.22
C THR A 176 -30.12 -6.89 18.91
N TYR A 177 -30.31 -8.15 18.51
CA TYR A 177 -31.25 -9.07 19.16
C TYR A 177 -30.92 -9.23 20.64
N LEU A 178 -29.66 -9.51 21.00
CA LEU A 178 -29.23 -9.60 22.41
C LEU A 178 -29.45 -8.29 23.18
N GLY A 179 -29.37 -7.16 22.51
CA GLY A 179 -29.67 -5.85 23.13
C GLY A 179 -31.14 -5.68 23.52
N SER A 180 -32.03 -6.32 22.78
CA SER A 180 -33.48 -6.29 23.08
C SER A 180 -33.93 -7.31 24.14
N ASP A 181 -33.19 -8.43 24.23
CA ASP A 181 -33.47 -9.50 25.19
C ASP A 181 -32.19 -10.16 25.69
N LEU A 182 -31.64 -9.63 26.78
CA LEU A 182 -30.38 -10.12 27.39
C LEU A 182 -30.67 -11.16 28.46
N THR A 183 -31.40 -12.21 28.11
CA THR A 183 -31.75 -13.31 29.00
C THR A 183 -30.98 -14.60 28.68
N PRO A 184 -30.79 -15.50 29.64
CA PRO A 184 -30.19 -16.81 29.38
C PRO A 184 -30.91 -17.61 28.29
N SER A 185 -32.22 -17.46 28.16
CA SER A 185 -33.03 -18.11 27.12
C SER A 185 -32.73 -17.58 25.75
N ALA A 186 -32.63 -16.23 25.58
CA ALA A 186 -32.26 -15.61 24.32
C ALA A 186 -30.83 -16.02 23.91
N MET A 187 -29.89 -16.06 24.84
CA MET A 187 -28.53 -16.54 24.55
C MET A 187 -28.51 -18.01 24.10
N ALA A 188 -29.28 -18.87 24.78
CA ALA A 188 -29.36 -20.29 24.41
C ALA A 188 -29.89 -20.48 22.99
N SER A 189 -30.87 -19.66 22.56
CA SER A 189 -31.42 -19.71 21.20
C SER A 189 -30.40 -19.34 20.09
N LEU A 190 -29.32 -18.62 20.44
CA LEU A 190 -28.27 -18.19 19.50
C LEU A 190 -27.07 -19.15 19.40
N LYS A 191 -26.98 -20.19 20.22
CA LYS A 191 -25.87 -21.16 20.18
C LYS A 191 -25.67 -21.80 18.81
N PRO A 192 -26.71 -22.25 18.05
CA PRO A 192 -26.53 -22.78 16.71
C PRO A 192 -25.92 -21.72 15.75
N ASN A 193 -26.30 -20.45 15.94
CA ASN A 193 -25.74 -19.36 15.13
C ASN A 193 -24.26 -19.11 15.44
N ALA A 194 -23.84 -19.24 16.70
CA ALA A 194 -22.44 -19.11 17.10
C ALA A 194 -21.56 -20.15 16.39
N GLU A 195 -22.01 -21.40 16.26
CA GLU A 195 -21.32 -22.45 15.52
C GLU A 195 -21.17 -22.11 14.03
N GLN A 196 -22.23 -21.59 13.40
CA GLN A 196 -22.19 -21.14 12.01
C GLN A 196 -21.24 -19.97 11.81
N PHE A 197 -21.21 -18.99 12.75
CA PHE A 197 -20.29 -17.87 12.72
C PHE A 197 -18.83 -18.33 12.84
N ASN A 198 -18.56 -19.33 13.68
CA ASN A 198 -17.22 -19.89 13.82
C ASN A 198 -16.74 -20.53 12.51
N ALA A 199 -17.56 -21.33 11.85
CA ALA A 199 -17.23 -21.94 10.58
C ALA A 199 -16.95 -20.88 9.50
N ARG A 200 -17.85 -19.91 9.32
CA ARG A 200 -17.68 -18.80 8.37
C ARG A 200 -16.49 -17.90 8.70
N GLY A 201 -16.27 -17.62 9.99
CA GLY A 201 -15.10 -16.87 10.46
C GLY A 201 -13.80 -17.56 10.05
N SER A 202 -13.70 -18.87 10.25
CA SER A 202 -12.51 -19.65 9.86
C SER A 202 -12.22 -19.56 8.36
N GLU A 203 -13.24 -19.69 7.51
CA GLU A 203 -13.09 -19.54 6.05
C GLU A 203 -12.65 -18.13 5.66
N LEU A 204 -13.23 -17.11 6.29
CA LEU A 204 -12.89 -15.69 6.05
C LEU A 204 -11.45 -15.41 6.45
N PHE A 205 -11.00 -15.91 7.60
CA PHE A 205 -9.63 -15.72 8.09
C PHE A 205 -8.63 -16.42 7.18
N ALA A 206 -8.91 -17.63 6.70
CA ALA A 206 -8.06 -18.33 5.75
C ALA A 206 -7.92 -17.58 4.40
N LYS A 207 -9.03 -17.02 3.87
CA LYS A 207 -9.01 -16.18 2.67
C LYS A 207 -8.19 -14.91 2.88
N THR A 208 -8.35 -14.28 4.03
CA THR A 208 -7.62 -13.05 4.39
C THR A 208 -6.13 -13.33 4.51
N ASP A 209 -5.73 -14.44 5.16
CA ASP A 209 -4.33 -14.83 5.27
C ASP A 209 -3.70 -15.10 3.90
N LYS A 210 -4.42 -15.74 3.00
CA LYS A 210 -3.97 -15.96 1.62
C LYS A 210 -3.76 -14.62 0.88
N ALA A 211 -4.69 -13.67 1.02
CA ALA A 211 -4.57 -12.36 0.39
C ALA A 211 -3.36 -11.58 0.91
N ILE A 212 -3.12 -11.60 2.24
CA ILE A 212 -1.94 -11.00 2.87
C ILE A 212 -0.66 -11.66 2.37
N ALA A 213 -0.62 -12.99 2.31
CA ALA A 213 0.54 -13.73 1.81
C ALA A 213 0.86 -13.40 0.36
N THR A 214 -0.16 -13.31 -0.50
CA THR A 214 -0.02 -12.90 -1.92
C THR A 214 0.55 -11.49 -2.03
N ALA A 215 0.02 -10.53 -1.26
CA ALA A 215 0.51 -9.16 -1.23
C ALA A 215 1.98 -9.10 -0.77
N ASN A 216 2.31 -9.79 0.32
CA ASN A 216 3.67 -9.81 0.86
C ASN A 216 4.66 -10.42 -0.13
N ALA A 217 4.31 -11.52 -0.81
CA ALA A 217 5.17 -12.16 -1.81
C ALA A 217 5.45 -11.20 -2.99
N TYR A 218 4.43 -10.50 -3.48
CA TYR A 218 4.59 -9.51 -4.54
C TYR A 218 5.56 -8.38 -4.14
N PHE A 219 5.38 -7.77 -2.96
CA PHE A 219 6.24 -6.68 -2.50
C PHE A 219 7.65 -7.12 -2.11
N GLN A 220 7.83 -8.36 -1.65
CA GLN A 220 9.16 -8.94 -1.45
C GLN A 220 9.90 -9.13 -2.79
N GLY A 221 9.20 -9.59 -3.82
CA GLY A 221 9.75 -9.71 -5.17
C GLY A 221 10.23 -8.36 -5.73
N LEU A 222 9.46 -7.28 -5.51
CA LEU A 222 9.86 -5.93 -5.91
C LEU A 222 11.14 -5.46 -5.19
N ARG A 223 11.27 -5.69 -3.88
CA ARG A 223 12.47 -5.33 -3.12
C ARG A 223 13.71 -6.05 -3.60
N SER A 224 13.58 -7.36 -3.85
CA SER A 224 14.72 -8.20 -4.30
C SER A 224 15.20 -7.88 -5.70
N ALA A 225 14.35 -7.28 -6.54
CA ALA A 225 14.71 -6.88 -7.90
C ALA A 225 15.49 -5.54 -7.94
N GLU A 226 15.54 -4.80 -6.83
CA GLU A 226 16.19 -3.48 -6.73
C GLU A 226 17.47 -3.49 -5.86
N SER A 227 17.72 -4.58 -5.13
CA SER A 227 18.97 -4.83 -4.37
C SER A 227 20.01 -5.52 -5.23
#